data_eb96eb643cddf2b027bea39976d4317d
#
_entry.id   eb96eb643cddf2b027bea39976d4317d
#
_cell.length_a   1.000
_cell.length_b   1.000
_cell.length_c   1.000
_cell.angle_alpha   90.00
_cell.angle_beta   90.00
_cell.angle_gamma   90.00
#
_symmetry.space_group_name_H-M   'P 1'
#
loop_
_entity.id
_entity.type
_entity.pdbx_description
1 polymer ?
#
loop_
_entity_poly.entity_id
_entity_poly.type
_entity_poly.pdbx_seq_one_letter_code
_entity_poly.pdbx_strand_id
1 'polypeptide(L)'
;MTLFKRLACCAFLAPLLAAAAPFAYVPNEGSGTVSVIDTATDQVVGEIAVGKKPRGTVISLDGSRAWVSDQPNNRLVVLDLQARQPVGAIALGESPEGVGISADGRWVVAAIEESNEVVFVDTQTNTRAFAVTLKGKNPEHAIFSPDGKLVFVSAEEGEAVDIIDFAQRKEVAQVPVGARPRGIGFSPDGKVAYVAAETSSEVYVIDTTSFKVLARLKAGPRSNGIAVHPDGKRVFVSNGGDATVSVLDTATLTVTATIGVGQRPWNMALTPDGSKLYVACGRSGAVSVIDTGRNVKMTDIAVGKLPWGVAIR
;
A
#
# COMPACT_ATOMS: atom_id res chain seq x y z
N MET A 1 9.47 -35.06 65.52
CA MET A 1 8.23 -34.50 64.90
C MET A 1 8.62 -33.31 64.04
N THR A 2 8.83 -33.53 62.74
CA THR A 2 9.31 -32.54 61.80
C THR A 2 8.16 -32.11 60.87
N LEU A 3 7.77 -30.84 60.99
CA LEU A 3 6.63 -30.27 60.24
C LEU A 3 7.12 -29.79 58.86
N PHE A 4 6.72 -30.47 57.78
CA PHE A 4 6.92 -30.07 56.40
C PHE A 4 5.89 -28.99 56.05
N LYS A 5 6.33 -27.74 55.84
CA LYS A 5 5.53 -26.68 55.22
C LYS A 5 5.56 -26.87 53.69
N ARG A 6 4.42 -27.20 53.11
CA ARG A 6 4.21 -27.18 51.66
C ARG A 6 4.03 -25.71 51.20
N LEU A 7 4.96 -25.19 50.44
CA LEU A 7 4.77 -23.95 49.71
C LEU A 7 3.91 -24.23 48.46
N ALA A 8 2.71 -23.66 48.43
CA ALA A 8 1.88 -23.66 47.24
C ALA A 8 2.36 -22.53 46.31
N CYS A 9 2.94 -22.89 45.17
CA CYS A 9 3.31 -21.96 44.13
C CYS A 9 2.05 -21.65 43.30
N CYS A 10 1.41 -20.49 43.53
CA CYS A 10 0.36 -19.97 42.65
C CYS A 10 1.02 -19.38 41.41
N ALA A 11 0.99 -20.11 40.29
CA ALA A 11 1.35 -19.59 39.00
C ALA A 11 0.25 -18.59 38.54
N PHE A 12 0.53 -17.32 38.58
CA PHE A 12 -0.30 -16.31 37.95
C PHE A 12 -0.14 -16.44 36.42
N LEU A 13 -1.14 -17.04 35.77
CA LEU A 13 -1.30 -16.88 34.31
C LEU A 13 -1.76 -15.42 34.07
N ALA A 14 -0.84 -14.57 33.64
CA ALA A 14 -1.22 -13.29 33.07
C ALA A 14 -2.02 -13.56 31.78
N PRO A 15 -3.22 -12.94 31.60
CA PRO A 15 -3.93 -13.09 30.35
C PRO A 15 -3.05 -12.49 29.22
N LEU A 16 -2.73 -13.28 28.19
CA LEU A 16 -2.25 -12.75 26.94
C LEU A 16 -3.38 -11.83 26.41
N LEU A 17 -3.15 -10.52 26.47
CA LEU A 17 -3.95 -9.55 25.71
C LEU A 17 -3.72 -9.89 24.23
N ALA A 18 -4.66 -10.59 23.61
CA ALA A 18 -4.67 -10.73 22.17
C ALA A 18 -4.76 -9.33 21.60
N ALA A 19 -3.73 -8.93 20.83
CA ALA A 19 -3.79 -7.66 20.09
C ALA A 19 -5.05 -7.70 19.22
N ALA A 20 -5.84 -6.63 19.25
CA ALA A 20 -7.02 -6.53 18.39
C ALA A 20 -6.57 -6.72 16.94
N ALA A 21 -7.34 -7.46 16.16
CA ALA A 21 -7.04 -7.64 14.75
C ALA A 21 -7.06 -6.27 14.03
N PRO A 22 -6.15 -6.03 13.08
CA PRO A 22 -6.10 -4.77 12.37
C PRO A 22 -7.37 -4.53 11.55
N PHE A 23 -7.63 -3.25 11.23
CA PHE A 23 -8.67 -2.89 10.27
C PHE A 23 -8.05 -2.64 8.89
N ALA A 24 -8.81 -3.02 7.85
CA ALA A 24 -8.50 -2.66 6.47
C ALA A 24 -9.40 -1.50 6.03
N TYR A 25 -8.81 -0.49 5.43
CA TYR A 25 -9.46 0.70 4.92
C TYR A 25 -9.39 0.72 3.40
N VAL A 26 -10.55 0.80 2.75
CA VAL A 26 -10.69 0.62 1.31
C VAL A 26 -11.29 1.88 0.70
N PRO A 27 -10.50 2.73 0.02
CA PRO A 27 -11.03 3.88 -0.70
C PRO A 27 -11.84 3.41 -1.92
N ASN A 28 -13.09 3.86 -1.97
CA ASN A 28 -14.05 3.55 -3.04
C ASN A 28 -14.19 4.77 -3.96
N GLU A 29 -13.41 4.79 -5.03
CA GLU A 29 -13.35 5.93 -5.97
C GLU A 29 -14.72 6.33 -6.49
N GLY A 30 -15.56 5.35 -6.88
CA GLY A 30 -16.86 5.60 -7.46
C GLY A 30 -17.97 5.94 -6.44
N SER A 31 -17.74 5.71 -5.15
CA SER A 31 -18.70 6.03 -4.07
C SER A 31 -18.32 7.28 -3.29
N GLY A 32 -17.07 7.74 -3.37
CA GLY A 32 -16.58 8.86 -2.56
C GLY A 32 -16.39 8.52 -1.08
N THR A 33 -16.22 7.23 -0.74
CA THR A 33 -16.17 6.71 0.63
C THR A 33 -14.93 5.87 0.88
N VAL A 34 -14.68 5.58 2.15
CA VAL A 34 -13.72 4.55 2.60
C VAL A 34 -14.50 3.49 3.39
N SER A 35 -14.51 2.25 2.92
CA SER A 35 -15.05 1.12 3.68
C SER A 35 -14.06 0.66 4.72
N VAL A 36 -14.54 0.32 5.92
CA VAL A 36 -13.75 -0.21 7.04
C VAL A 36 -14.09 -1.69 7.22
N ILE A 37 -13.08 -2.55 7.09
CA ILE A 37 -13.22 -4.00 7.22
C ILE A 37 -12.49 -4.45 8.47
N ASP A 38 -13.16 -5.23 9.33
CA ASP A 38 -12.52 -5.95 10.42
C ASP A 38 -11.83 -7.21 9.86
N THR A 39 -10.50 -7.28 9.97
CA THR A 39 -9.73 -8.39 9.40
C THR A 39 -9.82 -9.70 10.21
N ALA A 40 -10.36 -9.67 11.43
CA ALA A 40 -10.64 -10.88 12.18
C ALA A 40 -11.87 -11.62 11.62
N THR A 41 -12.88 -10.86 11.21
CA THR A 41 -14.17 -11.41 10.75
C THR A 41 -14.36 -11.34 9.25
N ASP A 42 -13.52 -10.58 8.52
CA ASP A 42 -13.66 -10.28 7.10
C ASP A 42 -15.01 -9.63 6.76
N GLN A 43 -15.50 -8.73 7.65
CA GLN A 43 -16.77 -8.05 7.50
C GLN A 43 -16.58 -6.54 7.43
N VAL A 44 -17.38 -5.86 6.61
CA VAL A 44 -17.48 -4.40 6.62
C VAL A 44 -18.16 -3.96 7.92
N VAL A 45 -17.46 -3.15 8.72
CA VAL A 45 -17.93 -2.65 10.02
C VAL A 45 -18.19 -1.15 10.02
N GLY A 46 -18.00 -0.49 8.90
CA GLY A 46 -18.27 0.94 8.75
C GLY A 46 -17.92 1.46 7.37
N GLU A 47 -18.40 2.67 7.11
CA GLU A 47 -18.12 3.45 5.91
C GLU A 47 -17.92 4.91 6.30
N ILE A 48 -16.92 5.57 5.70
CA ILE A 48 -16.56 6.97 5.99
C ILE A 48 -16.71 7.76 4.68
N ALA A 49 -17.55 8.78 4.67
CA ALA A 49 -17.62 9.72 3.55
C ALA A 49 -16.34 10.56 3.51
N VAL A 50 -15.65 10.62 2.36
CA VAL A 50 -14.35 11.28 2.22
C VAL A 50 -14.39 12.43 1.23
N GLY A 51 -14.92 12.19 0.03
CA GLY A 51 -14.87 13.17 -1.04
C GLY A 51 -15.51 12.66 -2.32
N LYS A 52 -14.92 12.97 -3.47
CA LYS A 52 -15.47 12.56 -4.77
C LYS A 52 -14.82 11.31 -5.35
N LYS A 53 -13.47 11.25 -5.29
CA LYS A 53 -12.67 10.14 -5.83
C LYS A 53 -11.51 9.83 -4.89
N PRO A 54 -11.77 9.19 -3.72
CA PRO A 54 -10.69 8.76 -2.84
C PRO A 54 -9.87 7.65 -3.50
N ARG A 55 -8.53 7.78 -3.47
CA ARG A 55 -7.59 6.83 -4.05
C ARG A 55 -6.52 6.40 -3.05
N GLY A 56 -5.33 6.98 -3.12
CA GLY A 56 -4.23 6.65 -2.21
C GLY A 56 -4.63 6.83 -0.76
N THR A 57 -4.31 5.86 0.08
CA THR A 57 -4.64 5.86 1.51
C THR A 57 -3.48 5.34 2.32
N VAL A 58 -3.07 6.08 3.35
CA VAL A 58 -2.10 5.64 4.36
C VAL A 58 -2.63 5.88 5.76
N ILE A 59 -2.15 5.07 6.71
CA ILE A 59 -2.60 5.08 8.10
C ILE A 59 -1.41 5.46 9.01
N SER A 60 -1.66 6.26 10.04
CA SER A 60 -0.67 6.60 11.06
C SER A 60 -0.16 5.36 11.79
N LEU A 61 1.06 5.43 12.34
CA LEU A 61 1.67 4.29 13.01
C LEU A 61 0.88 3.79 14.23
N ASP A 62 0.15 4.68 14.89
CA ASP A 62 -0.72 4.39 16.03
C ASP A 62 -2.14 3.94 15.63
N GLY A 63 -2.46 3.93 14.33
CA GLY A 63 -3.77 3.56 13.82
C GLY A 63 -4.88 4.59 14.09
N SER A 64 -4.56 5.79 14.57
CA SER A 64 -5.57 6.79 14.93
C SER A 64 -6.03 7.67 13.79
N ARG A 65 -5.19 7.86 12.74
CA ARG A 65 -5.41 8.75 11.62
C ARG A 65 -5.21 8.03 10.28
N ALA A 66 -5.87 8.54 9.24
CA ALA A 66 -5.55 8.22 7.87
C ALA A 66 -5.50 9.48 7.02
N TRP A 67 -4.71 9.42 5.95
CA TRP A 67 -4.63 10.43 4.91
C TRP A 67 -5.06 9.80 3.60
N VAL A 68 -6.06 10.40 2.95
CA VAL A 68 -6.70 9.87 1.74
C VAL A 68 -6.67 10.93 0.65
N SER A 69 -6.11 10.63 -0.52
CA SER A 69 -6.16 11.54 -1.67
C SER A 69 -7.60 11.63 -2.21
N ASP A 70 -8.08 12.84 -2.46
CA ASP A 70 -9.37 13.13 -3.09
C ASP A 70 -9.11 13.89 -4.39
N GLN A 71 -8.94 13.14 -5.47
CA GLN A 71 -8.38 13.56 -6.75
C GLN A 71 -9.03 14.83 -7.31
N PRO A 72 -10.34 14.89 -7.58
CA PRO A 72 -10.94 16.06 -8.24
C PRO A 72 -11.04 17.30 -7.34
N ASN A 73 -10.80 17.12 -6.03
CA ASN A 73 -10.79 18.23 -5.09
C ASN A 73 -9.36 18.68 -4.73
N ASN A 74 -8.33 18.11 -5.37
CA ASN A 74 -6.93 18.53 -5.27
C ASN A 74 -6.41 18.58 -3.83
N ARG A 75 -6.80 17.59 -3.02
CA ARG A 75 -6.53 17.60 -1.57
C ARG A 75 -6.22 16.22 -1.01
N LEU A 76 -5.62 16.22 0.16
CA LEU A 76 -5.47 15.08 1.05
C LEU A 76 -6.45 15.26 2.22
N VAL A 77 -7.37 14.34 2.39
CA VAL A 77 -8.34 14.36 3.49
C VAL A 77 -7.74 13.65 4.69
N VAL A 78 -7.84 14.26 5.86
CA VAL A 78 -7.38 13.69 7.14
C VAL A 78 -8.57 13.09 7.85
N LEU A 79 -8.52 11.79 8.15
CA LEU A 79 -9.56 11.05 8.85
C LEU A 79 -9.18 10.80 10.30
N ASP A 80 -10.13 10.92 11.21
CA ASP A 80 -10.09 10.29 12.52
C ASP A 80 -10.69 8.89 12.41
N LEU A 81 -9.87 7.86 12.64
CA LEU A 81 -10.30 6.48 12.43
C LEU A 81 -11.15 5.95 13.59
N GLN A 82 -10.99 6.50 14.79
CA GLN A 82 -11.82 6.14 15.94
C GLN A 82 -13.21 6.75 15.81
N ALA A 83 -13.28 8.05 15.48
CA ALA A 83 -14.56 8.75 15.25
C ALA A 83 -15.19 8.43 13.89
N ARG A 84 -14.43 7.80 12.98
CA ARG A 84 -14.82 7.45 11.59
C ARG A 84 -15.34 8.65 10.82
N GLN A 85 -14.63 9.74 10.85
CA GLN A 85 -15.01 10.98 10.16
C GLN A 85 -13.82 11.79 9.68
N PRO A 86 -14.00 12.64 8.63
CA PRO A 86 -12.99 13.63 8.26
C PRO A 86 -12.83 14.68 9.37
N VAL A 87 -11.56 15.04 9.65
CA VAL A 87 -11.21 16.07 10.64
C VAL A 87 -10.41 17.21 10.03
N GLY A 88 -10.04 17.13 8.75
CA GLY A 88 -9.31 18.16 8.05
C GLY A 88 -9.04 17.79 6.60
N ALA A 89 -8.50 18.75 5.87
CA ALA A 89 -8.02 18.54 4.50
C ALA A 89 -6.83 19.46 4.23
N ILE A 90 -5.89 18.97 3.42
CA ILE A 90 -4.65 19.65 3.05
C ILE A 90 -4.66 19.82 1.53
N ALA A 91 -4.56 21.05 1.04
CA ALA A 91 -4.44 21.32 -0.39
C ALA A 91 -3.08 20.78 -0.89
N LEU A 92 -3.09 20.03 -1.98
CA LEU A 92 -1.89 19.42 -2.56
C LEU A 92 -1.52 20.07 -3.89
N GLY A 93 -2.18 19.72 -4.93
CA GLY A 93 -1.99 20.09 -6.33
C GLY A 93 -2.99 19.32 -7.17
N GLU A 94 -2.99 19.52 -8.49
CA GLU A 94 -3.97 18.94 -9.39
C GLU A 94 -3.80 17.42 -9.55
N SER A 95 -4.87 16.69 -9.32
CA SER A 95 -4.92 15.23 -9.47
C SER A 95 -3.96 14.48 -8.53
N PRO A 96 -4.12 14.56 -7.17
CA PRO A 96 -3.35 13.73 -6.26
C PRO A 96 -3.77 12.25 -6.37
N GLU A 97 -2.77 11.38 -6.52
CA GLU A 97 -2.95 9.95 -6.74
C GLU A 97 -2.53 9.10 -5.53
N GLY A 98 -1.55 8.23 -5.71
CA GLY A 98 -1.02 7.37 -4.66
C GLY A 98 -0.30 8.15 -3.58
N VAL A 99 -0.40 7.66 -2.35
CA VAL A 99 0.26 8.24 -1.17
C VAL A 99 1.08 7.20 -0.43
N GLY A 100 2.17 7.63 0.21
CA GLY A 100 3.03 6.82 1.05
C GLY A 100 3.26 7.50 2.40
N ILE A 101 3.61 6.73 3.42
CA ILE A 101 3.98 7.24 4.74
C ILE A 101 5.41 6.80 5.10
N SER A 102 6.19 7.70 5.71
CA SER A 102 7.54 7.37 6.17
C SER A 102 7.52 6.35 7.33
N ALA A 103 8.61 5.60 7.49
CA ALA A 103 8.72 4.57 8.52
C ALA A 103 8.58 5.11 9.95
N ASP A 104 8.93 6.38 10.18
CA ASP A 104 8.74 7.08 11.46
C ASP A 104 7.34 7.70 11.61
N GLY A 105 6.48 7.61 10.57
CA GLY A 105 5.14 8.16 10.55
C GLY A 105 5.07 9.69 10.46
N ARG A 106 6.22 10.38 10.36
CA ARG A 106 6.29 11.83 10.37
C ARG A 106 5.86 12.47 9.06
N TRP A 107 6.04 11.78 7.93
CA TRP A 107 5.83 12.33 6.61
C TRP A 107 4.86 11.51 5.79
N VAL A 108 3.90 12.17 5.17
CA VAL A 108 3.12 11.61 4.08
C VAL A 108 3.64 12.20 2.79
N VAL A 109 3.83 11.37 1.79
CA VAL A 109 4.20 11.75 0.43
C VAL A 109 3.03 11.46 -0.50
N ALA A 110 2.73 12.38 -1.42
CA ALA A 110 1.66 12.26 -2.40
C ALA A 110 2.19 12.53 -3.81
N ALA A 111 1.86 11.66 -4.76
CA ALA A 111 2.10 11.88 -6.18
C ALA A 111 1.04 12.84 -6.73
N ILE A 112 1.47 13.87 -7.49
CA ILE A 112 0.59 14.89 -8.08
C ILE A 112 0.73 14.81 -9.60
N GLU A 113 -0.24 14.19 -10.21
CA GLU A 113 -0.23 13.73 -11.60
C GLU A 113 0.00 14.86 -12.60
N GLU A 114 -0.81 15.93 -12.55
CA GLU A 114 -0.83 16.97 -13.55
C GLU A 114 0.37 17.94 -13.47
N SER A 115 0.95 18.12 -12.29
CA SER A 115 2.12 19.01 -12.10
C SER A 115 3.46 18.31 -12.17
N ASN A 116 3.48 16.97 -12.30
CA ASN A 116 4.69 16.15 -12.23
C ASN A 116 5.49 16.42 -10.95
N GLU A 117 4.82 16.50 -9.82
CA GLU A 117 5.41 16.77 -8.51
C GLU A 117 5.12 15.66 -7.53
N VAL A 118 5.95 15.61 -6.51
CA VAL A 118 5.66 14.86 -5.28
C VAL A 118 5.59 15.86 -4.13
N VAL A 119 4.48 15.86 -3.41
CA VAL A 119 4.24 16.76 -2.27
C VAL A 119 4.48 16.01 -0.97
N PHE A 120 5.21 16.64 -0.06
CA PHE A 120 5.47 16.13 1.29
C PHE A 120 4.64 16.89 2.30
N VAL A 121 3.95 16.14 3.15
CA VAL A 121 3.06 16.63 4.20
C VAL A 121 3.62 16.22 5.56
N ASP A 122 3.73 17.17 6.48
CA ASP A 122 4.06 16.94 7.88
C ASP A 122 2.81 16.46 8.63
N THR A 123 2.85 15.23 9.16
CA THR A 123 1.71 14.62 9.84
C THR A 123 1.42 15.23 11.21
N GLN A 124 2.38 15.88 11.87
CA GLN A 124 2.18 16.52 13.16
C GLN A 124 1.40 17.82 13.04
N THR A 125 1.68 18.58 11.97
CA THR A 125 0.99 19.85 11.72
C THR A 125 -0.16 19.72 10.73
N ASN A 126 -0.22 18.62 9.99
CA ASN A 126 -1.14 18.40 8.86
C ASN A 126 -1.03 19.53 7.82
N THR A 127 0.19 19.91 7.46
CA THR A 127 0.45 20.96 6.47
C THR A 127 1.37 20.47 5.37
N ARG A 128 1.19 21.00 4.14
CA ARG A 128 2.15 20.85 3.06
C ARG A 128 3.47 21.50 3.47
N ALA A 129 4.55 20.73 3.48
CA ALA A 129 5.88 21.16 3.90
C ALA A 129 6.72 21.63 2.69
N PHE A 130 6.83 20.81 1.66
CA PHE A 130 7.56 21.10 0.44
C PHE A 130 7.10 20.18 -0.70
N ALA A 131 7.57 20.47 -1.91
CA ALA A 131 7.39 19.61 -3.07
C ALA A 131 8.71 19.40 -3.81
N VAL A 132 8.78 18.33 -4.59
CA VAL A 132 9.89 18.03 -5.50
C VAL A 132 9.30 17.81 -6.89
N THR A 133 9.75 18.61 -7.87
CA THR A 133 9.40 18.42 -9.28
C THR A 133 10.22 17.28 -9.86
N LEU A 134 9.58 16.40 -10.60
CA LEU A 134 10.16 15.21 -11.21
C LEU A 134 10.47 15.46 -12.69
N LYS A 135 11.41 14.70 -13.22
CA LYS A 135 11.64 14.59 -14.67
C LYS A 135 10.65 13.63 -15.31
N GLY A 136 10.24 12.61 -14.58
CA GLY A 136 9.20 11.69 -15.01
C GLY A 136 7.87 12.40 -15.17
N LYS A 137 7.01 11.86 -16.03
CA LYS A 137 5.70 12.42 -16.30
C LYS A 137 4.60 11.56 -15.69
N ASN A 138 3.59 12.22 -15.17
CA ASN A 138 2.40 11.59 -14.66
C ASN A 138 2.72 10.64 -13.49
N PRO A 139 3.19 11.17 -12.32
CA PRO A 139 3.48 10.37 -11.15
C PRO A 139 2.20 9.76 -10.57
N GLU A 140 2.22 8.44 -10.37
CA GLU A 140 1.06 7.66 -9.94
C GLU A 140 1.18 7.19 -8.48
N HIS A 141 2.32 6.60 -8.10
CA HIS A 141 2.59 6.16 -6.74
C HIS A 141 3.89 6.75 -6.22
N ALA A 142 3.91 7.16 -4.97
CA ALA A 142 5.10 7.62 -4.27
C ALA A 142 5.21 6.92 -2.92
N ILE A 143 6.31 6.19 -2.68
CA ILE A 143 6.53 5.47 -1.42
C ILE A 143 7.95 5.66 -0.90
N PHE A 144 8.08 5.74 0.43
CA PHE A 144 9.37 5.78 1.08
C PHE A 144 10.06 4.42 1.06
N SER A 145 11.40 4.41 0.92
CA SER A 145 12.21 3.25 1.26
C SER A 145 12.07 2.91 2.75
N PRO A 146 12.25 1.64 3.16
CA PRO A 146 12.10 1.24 4.56
C PRO A 146 12.98 2.01 5.55
N ASP A 147 14.16 2.49 5.12
CA ASP A 147 15.05 3.33 5.93
C ASP A 147 14.69 4.83 5.92
N GLY A 148 13.66 5.22 5.16
CA GLY A 148 13.16 6.58 5.06
C GLY A 148 14.04 7.57 4.30
N LYS A 149 15.13 7.11 3.67
CA LYS A 149 16.09 8.00 2.99
C LYS A 149 15.68 8.36 1.57
N LEU A 150 15.03 7.44 0.88
CA LEU A 150 14.62 7.59 -0.50
C LEU A 150 13.10 7.56 -0.64
N VAL A 151 12.60 8.19 -1.70
CA VAL A 151 11.23 8.02 -2.18
C VAL A 151 11.30 7.56 -3.62
N PHE A 152 10.63 6.44 -3.90
CA PHE A 152 10.48 5.90 -5.24
C PHE A 152 9.11 6.31 -5.78
N VAL A 153 9.09 6.82 -7.01
CA VAL A 153 7.88 7.35 -7.65
C VAL A 153 7.73 6.71 -9.02
N SER A 154 6.60 6.05 -9.26
CA SER A 154 6.28 5.55 -10.60
C SER A 154 5.78 6.70 -11.48
N ALA A 155 6.49 6.97 -12.58
CA ALA A 155 6.12 7.98 -13.58
C ALA A 155 5.44 7.29 -14.77
N GLU A 156 4.10 7.29 -14.79
CA GLU A 156 3.29 6.46 -15.69
C GLU A 156 3.59 6.71 -17.17
N GLU A 157 3.57 7.95 -17.60
CA GLU A 157 3.88 8.34 -18.98
C GLU A 157 5.39 8.50 -19.23
N GLY A 158 6.17 8.61 -18.15
CA GLY A 158 7.62 8.67 -18.22
C GLY A 158 8.29 7.30 -18.42
N GLU A 159 7.55 6.20 -18.30
CA GLU A 159 8.06 4.82 -18.36
C GLU A 159 9.29 4.62 -17.47
N ALA A 160 9.26 5.23 -16.28
CA ALA A 160 10.39 5.27 -15.36
C ALA A 160 9.94 5.24 -13.89
N VAL A 161 10.90 4.95 -13.02
CA VAL A 161 10.81 5.20 -11.59
C VAL A 161 11.76 6.34 -11.26
N ASP A 162 11.22 7.47 -10.79
CA ASP A 162 12.01 8.57 -10.26
C ASP A 162 12.39 8.30 -8.81
N ILE A 163 13.62 8.62 -8.44
CA ILE A 163 14.13 8.39 -7.10
C ILE A 163 14.53 9.73 -6.49
N ILE A 164 13.92 10.05 -5.35
CA ILE A 164 14.16 11.27 -4.59
C ILE A 164 15.02 10.93 -3.37
N ASP A 165 16.10 11.66 -3.14
CA ASP A 165 16.77 11.74 -1.85
C ASP A 165 15.97 12.68 -0.95
N PHE A 166 15.39 12.11 0.12
CA PHE A 166 14.49 12.85 1.00
C PHE A 166 15.23 13.96 1.77
N ALA A 167 16.46 13.71 2.22
CA ALA A 167 17.24 14.70 2.97
C ALA A 167 17.67 15.87 2.08
N GLN A 168 18.03 15.60 0.81
CA GLN A 168 18.39 16.61 -0.16
C GLN A 168 17.18 17.30 -0.79
N ARG A 169 15.98 16.73 -0.62
CA ARG A 169 14.73 17.18 -1.26
C ARG A 169 14.87 17.32 -2.78
N LYS A 170 15.50 16.31 -3.41
CA LYS A 170 15.87 16.36 -4.81
C LYS A 170 15.75 14.98 -5.45
N GLU A 171 15.31 14.96 -6.72
CA GLU A 171 15.45 13.79 -7.56
C GLU A 171 16.94 13.51 -7.83
N VAL A 172 17.38 12.28 -7.54
CA VAL A 172 18.78 11.85 -7.66
C VAL A 172 18.99 10.84 -8.77
N ALA A 173 17.95 10.12 -9.18
CA ALA A 173 18.02 9.16 -10.26
C ALA A 173 16.66 8.97 -10.93
N GLN A 174 16.70 8.49 -12.16
CA GLN A 174 15.55 7.97 -12.89
C GLN A 174 15.92 6.59 -13.45
N VAL A 175 15.12 5.59 -13.17
CA VAL A 175 15.32 4.20 -13.61
C VAL A 175 14.31 3.88 -14.69
N PRO A 176 14.73 3.66 -15.95
CA PRO A 176 13.84 3.24 -17.01
C PRO A 176 13.23 1.86 -16.70
N VAL A 177 11.91 1.75 -16.87
CA VAL A 177 11.14 0.52 -16.70
C VAL A 177 10.16 0.36 -17.88
N GLY A 178 9.28 -0.62 -17.83
CA GLY A 178 8.28 -0.80 -18.89
C GLY A 178 7.14 0.21 -18.84
N ALA A 179 6.31 0.18 -19.86
CA ALA A 179 5.21 1.13 -20.04
C ALA A 179 4.16 1.04 -18.92
N ARG A 180 3.76 2.21 -18.42
CA ARG A 180 2.82 2.46 -17.33
C ARG A 180 3.26 1.80 -16.01
N PRO A 181 4.38 2.22 -15.41
CA PRO A 181 4.74 1.79 -14.07
C PRO A 181 3.69 2.25 -13.05
N ARG A 182 3.34 1.33 -12.14
CA ARG A 182 2.28 1.49 -11.15
C ARG A 182 2.80 1.19 -9.74
N GLY A 183 2.31 0.11 -9.14
CA GLY A 183 2.65 -0.28 -7.79
C GLY A 183 4.13 -0.52 -7.58
N ILE A 184 4.63 -0.08 -6.43
CA ILE A 184 6.00 -0.26 -5.96
C ILE A 184 5.96 -0.93 -4.60
N GLY A 185 6.86 -1.87 -4.33
CA GLY A 185 7.04 -2.50 -3.03
C GLY A 185 8.51 -2.78 -2.75
N PHE A 186 8.94 -2.62 -1.51
CA PHE A 186 10.31 -2.90 -1.10
C PHE A 186 10.45 -4.26 -0.43
N SER A 187 11.61 -4.92 -0.60
CA SER A 187 12.00 -6.02 0.27
C SER A 187 12.08 -5.54 1.73
N PRO A 188 11.84 -6.42 2.72
CA PRO A 188 11.88 -6.02 4.14
C PRO A 188 13.22 -5.43 4.58
N ASP A 189 14.32 -5.85 3.96
CA ASP A 189 15.66 -5.31 4.21
C ASP A 189 15.97 -4.00 3.43
N GLY A 190 15.02 -3.56 2.60
CA GLY A 190 15.12 -2.33 1.83
C GLY A 190 16.09 -2.36 0.65
N LYS A 191 16.73 -3.50 0.35
CA LYS A 191 17.77 -3.58 -0.70
C LYS A 191 17.22 -3.68 -2.11
N VAL A 192 15.97 -4.11 -2.25
CA VAL A 192 15.33 -4.34 -3.53
C VAL A 192 13.97 -3.65 -3.58
N ALA A 193 13.66 -3.00 -4.68
CA ALA A 193 12.33 -2.53 -5.02
C ALA A 193 11.74 -3.35 -6.16
N TYR A 194 10.46 -3.70 -6.06
CA TYR A 194 9.67 -4.36 -7.09
C TYR A 194 8.69 -3.35 -7.67
N VAL A 195 8.66 -3.24 -9.00
CA VAL A 195 7.81 -2.26 -9.70
C VAL A 195 7.00 -2.96 -10.78
N ALA A 196 5.69 -2.86 -10.70
CA ALA A 196 4.80 -3.37 -11.74
C ALA A 196 4.68 -2.36 -12.89
N ALA A 197 4.84 -2.83 -14.13
CA ALA A 197 4.62 -2.05 -15.35
C ALA A 197 3.37 -2.59 -16.07
N GLU A 198 2.27 -1.83 -15.99
CA GLU A 198 0.93 -2.31 -16.35
C GLU A 198 0.82 -2.71 -17.81
N THR A 199 1.20 -1.84 -18.72
CA THR A 199 1.06 -2.12 -20.16
C THR A 199 2.05 -3.18 -20.64
N SER A 200 3.25 -3.19 -20.07
CA SER A 200 4.27 -4.21 -20.38
C SER A 200 3.95 -5.57 -19.77
N SER A 201 3.05 -5.63 -18.75
CA SER A 201 2.72 -6.85 -18.00
C SER A 201 3.95 -7.49 -17.37
N GLU A 202 4.83 -6.68 -16.83
CA GLU A 202 6.12 -7.07 -16.27
C GLU A 202 6.30 -6.51 -14.85
N VAL A 203 7.18 -7.15 -14.09
CA VAL A 203 7.69 -6.66 -12.81
C VAL A 203 9.18 -6.44 -12.93
N TYR A 204 9.63 -5.27 -12.57
CA TYR A 204 11.03 -4.87 -12.52
C TYR A 204 11.56 -5.03 -11.11
N VAL A 205 12.75 -5.60 -10.99
CA VAL A 205 13.47 -5.78 -9.73
C VAL A 205 14.64 -4.80 -9.75
N ILE A 206 14.65 -3.83 -8.84
CA ILE A 206 15.60 -2.72 -8.84
C ILE A 206 16.44 -2.78 -7.56
N ASP A 207 17.76 -2.73 -7.68
CA ASP A 207 18.67 -2.54 -6.54
C ASP A 207 18.57 -1.10 -6.04
N THR A 208 18.27 -0.93 -4.74
CA THR A 208 17.98 0.38 -4.16
C THR A 208 19.23 1.22 -3.87
N THR A 209 20.42 0.64 -3.98
CA THR A 209 21.69 1.34 -3.76
C THR A 209 22.28 1.83 -5.08
N SER A 210 22.33 0.95 -6.09
CA SER A 210 22.93 1.25 -7.39
C SER A 210 21.91 1.76 -8.41
N PHE A 211 20.61 1.66 -8.10
CA PHE A 211 19.48 1.98 -8.98
C PHE A 211 19.48 1.20 -10.31
N LYS A 212 20.09 0.03 -10.32
CA LYS A 212 20.13 -0.85 -11.49
C LYS A 212 18.97 -1.82 -11.49
N VAL A 213 18.41 -2.05 -12.67
CA VAL A 213 17.47 -3.16 -12.88
C VAL A 213 18.25 -4.46 -12.81
N LEU A 214 17.97 -5.29 -11.80
CA LEU A 214 18.57 -6.60 -11.60
C LEU A 214 17.91 -7.67 -12.43
N ALA A 215 16.58 -7.59 -12.56
CA ALA A 215 15.78 -8.54 -13.30
C ALA A 215 14.48 -7.91 -13.79
N ARG A 216 13.90 -8.57 -14.80
CA ARG A 216 12.61 -8.26 -15.38
C ARG A 216 11.87 -9.58 -15.63
N LEU A 217 10.65 -9.67 -15.11
CA LEU A 217 9.88 -10.92 -15.19
C LEU A 217 8.43 -10.64 -15.57
N LYS A 218 7.83 -11.56 -16.29
CA LYS A 218 6.39 -11.51 -16.56
C LYS A 218 5.62 -12.03 -15.35
N ALA A 219 4.60 -11.28 -14.94
CA ALA A 219 3.62 -11.75 -13.95
C ALA A 219 2.34 -12.17 -14.66
N GLY A 220 1.36 -11.30 -14.76
CA GLY A 220 0.13 -11.54 -15.53
C GLY A 220 -0.26 -10.31 -16.33
N PRO A 221 -1.32 -10.39 -17.15
CA PRO A 221 -1.74 -9.27 -18.00
C PRO A 221 -2.11 -8.05 -17.18
N ARG A 222 -1.56 -6.87 -17.53
CA ARG A 222 -1.80 -5.61 -16.87
C ARG A 222 -1.43 -5.65 -15.37
N SER A 223 -0.20 -6.08 -15.07
CA SER A 223 0.36 -6.06 -13.71
C SER A 223 0.26 -4.67 -13.09
N ASN A 224 -0.29 -4.55 -11.87
CA ASN A 224 -0.62 -3.25 -11.29
C ASN A 224 -0.07 -3.08 -9.87
N GLY A 225 -0.72 -3.61 -8.84
CA GLY A 225 -0.30 -3.49 -7.45
C GLY A 225 0.81 -4.48 -7.08
N ILE A 226 1.63 -4.09 -6.13
CA ILE A 226 2.70 -4.91 -5.54
C ILE A 226 2.48 -5.00 -4.03
N ALA A 227 2.54 -6.21 -3.47
CA ALA A 227 2.60 -6.42 -2.03
C ALA A 227 3.71 -7.42 -1.71
N VAL A 228 4.72 -6.98 -0.97
CA VAL A 228 5.84 -7.83 -0.57
C VAL A 228 5.51 -8.47 0.78
N HIS A 229 5.59 -9.80 0.84
CA HIS A 229 5.32 -10.53 2.08
C HIS A 229 6.38 -10.19 3.15
N PRO A 230 6.00 -10.08 4.45
CA PRO A 230 6.94 -9.74 5.52
C PRO A 230 8.13 -10.68 5.66
N ASP A 231 8.00 -11.96 5.23
CA ASP A 231 9.12 -12.91 5.22
C ASP A 231 10.18 -12.62 4.14
N GLY A 232 9.90 -11.68 3.23
CA GLY A 232 10.77 -11.33 2.12
C GLY A 232 10.89 -12.38 1.01
N LYS A 233 10.17 -13.50 1.11
CA LYS A 233 10.30 -14.63 0.16
C LYS A 233 9.30 -14.59 -0.98
N ARG A 234 8.24 -13.81 -0.86
CA ARG A 234 7.16 -13.75 -1.84
C ARG A 234 6.76 -12.32 -2.14
N VAL A 235 6.42 -12.09 -3.39
CA VAL A 235 5.79 -10.85 -3.86
C VAL A 235 4.48 -11.20 -4.54
N PHE A 236 3.41 -10.54 -4.14
CA PHE A 236 2.11 -10.64 -4.77
C PHE A 236 1.96 -9.51 -5.78
N VAL A 237 1.46 -9.84 -6.96
CA VAL A 237 1.26 -8.91 -8.08
C VAL A 237 -0.17 -9.02 -8.57
N SER A 238 -0.94 -7.94 -8.50
CA SER A 238 -2.29 -7.94 -9.07
C SER A 238 -2.24 -7.77 -10.59
N ASN A 239 -3.05 -8.56 -11.30
CA ASN A 239 -3.11 -8.57 -12.75
C ASN A 239 -4.50 -8.10 -13.22
N GLY A 240 -4.60 -6.82 -13.55
CA GLY A 240 -5.88 -6.18 -13.90
C GLY A 240 -6.50 -6.67 -15.19
N GLY A 241 -5.77 -7.42 -16.03
CA GLY A 241 -6.22 -7.90 -17.33
C GLY A 241 -7.00 -9.21 -17.29
N ASP A 242 -6.70 -10.09 -16.33
CA ASP A 242 -7.28 -11.44 -16.25
C ASP A 242 -7.89 -11.78 -14.87
N ALA A 243 -8.02 -10.78 -13.99
CA ALA A 243 -8.62 -10.93 -12.67
C ALA A 243 -7.86 -11.96 -11.79
N THR A 244 -6.54 -11.86 -11.76
CA THR A 244 -5.68 -12.74 -10.95
C THR A 244 -4.71 -11.97 -10.07
N VAL A 245 -4.11 -12.69 -9.13
CA VAL A 245 -2.91 -12.29 -8.38
C VAL A 245 -1.83 -13.34 -8.63
N SER A 246 -0.68 -12.92 -9.14
CA SER A 246 0.51 -13.78 -9.25
C SER A 246 1.31 -13.76 -7.96
N VAL A 247 1.82 -14.92 -7.56
CA VAL A 247 2.76 -15.07 -6.44
C VAL A 247 4.14 -15.33 -7.01
N LEU A 248 5.07 -14.38 -6.80
CA LEU A 248 6.46 -14.48 -7.22
C LEU A 248 7.31 -14.97 -6.06
N ASP A 249 8.17 -15.95 -6.31
CA ASP A 249 9.26 -16.33 -5.41
C ASP A 249 10.45 -15.39 -5.62
N THR A 250 10.94 -14.77 -4.54
CA THR A 250 12.00 -13.74 -4.63
C THR A 250 13.38 -14.30 -4.86
N ALA A 251 13.62 -15.58 -4.53
CA ALA A 251 14.92 -16.22 -4.73
C ALA A 251 15.10 -16.73 -6.16
N THR A 252 14.03 -17.30 -6.73
CA THR A 252 14.06 -17.86 -8.10
C THR A 252 13.59 -16.86 -9.15
N LEU A 253 12.91 -15.78 -8.73
CA LEU A 253 12.28 -14.78 -9.60
C LEU A 253 11.29 -15.39 -10.60
N THR A 254 10.51 -16.37 -10.13
CA THR A 254 9.50 -17.06 -10.95
C THR A 254 8.11 -16.96 -10.32
N VAL A 255 7.07 -17.02 -11.15
CA VAL A 255 5.69 -17.14 -10.68
C VAL A 255 5.46 -18.57 -10.18
N THR A 256 5.13 -18.73 -8.91
CA THR A 256 4.90 -20.04 -8.27
C THR A 256 3.43 -20.38 -8.12
N ALA A 257 2.55 -19.37 -8.15
CA ALA A 257 1.09 -19.55 -8.12
C ALA A 257 0.38 -18.38 -8.80
N THR A 258 -0.82 -18.65 -9.29
CA THR A 258 -1.76 -17.66 -9.84
C THR A 258 -3.13 -17.89 -9.20
N ILE A 259 -3.68 -16.85 -8.56
CA ILE A 259 -4.90 -16.93 -7.74
C ILE A 259 -5.98 -16.09 -8.40
N GLY A 260 -7.13 -16.68 -8.72
CA GLY A 260 -8.29 -15.95 -9.24
C GLY A 260 -8.91 -15.03 -8.18
N VAL A 261 -9.21 -13.78 -8.56
CA VAL A 261 -9.82 -12.75 -7.69
C VAL A 261 -10.97 -12.05 -8.42
N GLY A 262 -11.51 -10.99 -7.87
CA GLY A 262 -12.52 -10.16 -8.53
C GLY A 262 -11.95 -9.40 -9.75
N GLN A 263 -12.85 -8.82 -10.54
CA GLN A 263 -12.53 -8.13 -11.79
C GLN A 263 -11.75 -6.83 -11.57
N ARG A 264 -10.71 -6.62 -12.37
CA ARG A 264 -9.82 -5.45 -12.34
C ARG A 264 -9.20 -5.25 -10.95
N PRO A 265 -8.40 -6.22 -10.45
CA PRO A 265 -7.63 -6.01 -9.24
C PRO A 265 -6.61 -4.88 -9.47
N TRP A 266 -6.56 -3.97 -8.48
CA TRP A 266 -5.65 -2.83 -8.45
C TRP A 266 -4.66 -3.00 -7.28
N ASN A 267 -4.70 -2.07 -6.31
CA ASN A 267 -3.80 -2.14 -5.18
C ASN A 267 -4.30 -3.11 -4.10
N MET A 268 -3.38 -3.58 -3.28
CA MET A 268 -3.62 -4.59 -2.26
C MET A 268 -2.71 -4.38 -1.07
N ALA A 269 -3.09 -4.94 0.07
CA ALA A 269 -2.29 -4.91 1.30
C ALA A 269 -2.36 -6.24 2.04
N LEU A 270 -1.23 -6.59 2.67
CA LEU A 270 -1.12 -7.73 3.58
C LEU A 270 -1.50 -7.30 5.00
N THR A 271 -2.06 -8.22 5.78
CA THR A 271 -2.08 -8.09 7.23
C THR A 271 -0.66 -8.02 7.77
N PRO A 272 -0.40 -7.37 8.93
CA PRO A 272 0.95 -7.23 9.48
C PRO A 272 1.69 -8.55 9.69
N ASP A 273 0.96 -9.63 9.99
CA ASP A 273 1.51 -10.99 10.12
C ASP A 273 1.72 -11.71 8.77
N GLY A 274 1.28 -11.09 7.68
CA GLY A 274 1.35 -11.63 6.33
C GLY A 274 0.35 -12.75 6.04
N SER A 275 -0.51 -13.14 6.97
CA SER A 275 -1.40 -14.30 6.81
C SER A 275 -2.50 -14.12 5.76
N LYS A 276 -2.99 -12.89 5.59
CA LYS A 276 -4.03 -12.55 4.62
C LYS A 276 -3.59 -11.41 3.70
N LEU A 277 -3.99 -11.49 2.43
CA LEU A 277 -3.85 -10.42 1.45
C LEU A 277 -5.25 -9.94 1.03
N TYR A 278 -5.50 -8.65 1.14
CA TYR A 278 -6.73 -7.98 0.72
C TYR A 278 -6.49 -7.27 -0.61
N VAL A 279 -7.25 -7.62 -1.63
CA VAL A 279 -7.08 -7.15 -3.01
C VAL A 279 -8.30 -6.33 -3.43
N ALA A 280 -8.13 -5.05 -3.70
CA ALA A 280 -9.20 -4.19 -4.20
C ALA A 280 -9.52 -4.52 -5.66
N CYS A 281 -10.73 -4.99 -5.92
CA CYS A 281 -11.21 -5.43 -7.24
C CYS A 281 -12.19 -4.40 -7.80
N GLY A 282 -11.66 -3.38 -8.49
CA GLY A 282 -12.38 -2.17 -8.85
C GLY A 282 -13.69 -2.40 -9.60
N ARG A 283 -13.70 -3.29 -10.61
CA ARG A 283 -14.91 -3.54 -11.38
C ARG A 283 -15.90 -4.48 -10.71
N SER A 284 -15.48 -5.20 -9.68
CA SER A 284 -16.39 -6.05 -8.88
C SER A 284 -17.05 -5.30 -7.73
N GLY A 285 -16.60 -4.10 -7.37
CA GLY A 285 -17.05 -3.42 -6.15
C GLY A 285 -16.78 -4.26 -4.89
N ALA A 286 -15.66 -4.97 -4.86
CA ALA A 286 -15.36 -5.93 -3.82
C ALA A 286 -13.87 -5.95 -3.48
N VAL A 287 -13.55 -6.47 -2.31
CA VAL A 287 -12.20 -6.85 -1.89
C VAL A 287 -12.12 -8.38 -1.83
N SER A 288 -11.22 -8.97 -2.62
CA SER A 288 -10.92 -10.40 -2.51
C SER A 288 -9.90 -10.62 -1.39
N VAL A 289 -10.18 -11.59 -0.50
CA VAL A 289 -9.27 -11.99 0.60
C VAL A 289 -8.59 -13.29 0.22
N ILE A 290 -7.26 -13.32 0.31
CA ILE A 290 -6.41 -14.47 0.01
C ILE A 290 -5.73 -14.95 1.28
N ASP A 291 -5.78 -16.25 1.56
CA ASP A 291 -4.89 -16.96 2.50
C ASP A 291 -3.52 -17.10 1.83
N THR A 292 -2.52 -16.39 2.34
CA THR A 292 -1.18 -16.35 1.74
C THR A 292 -0.36 -17.61 2.00
N GLY A 293 -0.67 -18.35 3.08
CA GLY A 293 -0.01 -19.62 3.40
C GLY A 293 -0.43 -20.73 2.44
N ARG A 294 -1.69 -20.71 2.00
CA ARG A 294 -2.27 -21.72 1.10
C ARG A 294 -2.34 -21.25 -0.36
N ASN A 295 -2.13 -19.95 -0.61
CA ASN A 295 -2.32 -19.30 -1.91
C ASN A 295 -3.71 -19.54 -2.52
N VAL A 296 -4.75 -19.38 -1.72
CA VAL A 296 -6.15 -19.56 -2.14
C VAL A 296 -7.01 -18.37 -1.75
N LYS A 297 -7.94 -18.00 -2.62
CA LYS A 297 -8.98 -17.01 -2.29
C LYS A 297 -9.93 -17.59 -1.25
N MET A 298 -10.15 -16.88 -0.16
CA MET A 298 -11.07 -17.26 0.92
C MET A 298 -12.47 -16.75 0.64
N THR A 299 -12.61 -15.45 0.33
CA THR A 299 -13.91 -14.80 0.17
C THR A 299 -13.76 -13.52 -0.67
N ASP A 300 -14.89 -12.97 -1.09
CA ASP A 300 -15.02 -11.62 -1.62
C ASP A 300 -15.92 -10.80 -0.68
N ILE A 301 -15.45 -9.64 -0.26
CA ILE A 301 -16.17 -8.71 0.62
C ILE A 301 -16.74 -7.59 -0.24
N ALA A 302 -18.05 -7.44 -0.29
CA ALA A 302 -18.68 -6.33 -0.98
C ALA A 302 -18.37 -5.00 -0.29
N VAL A 303 -17.91 -4.00 -1.06
CA VAL A 303 -17.57 -2.64 -0.60
C VAL A 303 -18.25 -1.61 -1.50
N GLY A 304 -17.82 -0.35 -1.45
CA GLY A 304 -18.31 0.68 -2.36
C GLY A 304 -17.90 0.46 -3.82
N LYS A 305 -18.29 1.39 -4.69
CA LYS A 305 -18.00 1.31 -6.14
C LYS A 305 -16.54 1.67 -6.42
N LEU A 306 -15.92 0.93 -7.32
CA LEU A 306 -14.54 1.13 -7.77
C LEU A 306 -13.54 1.23 -6.59
N PRO A 307 -13.42 0.19 -5.75
CA PRO A 307 -12.36 0.17 -4.73
C PRO A 307 -11.00 0.25 -5.41
N TRP A 308 -10.19 1.25 -5.01
CA TRP A 308 -8.91 1.55 -5.68
C TRP A 308 -7.72 0.85 -5.03
N GLY A 309 -7.78 0.65 -3.73
CA GLY A 309 -6.70 0.04 -2.97
C GLY A 309 -7.14 -0.39 -1.58
N VAL A 310 -6.19 -0.84 -0.78
CA VAL A 310 -6.37 -1.25 0.61
C VAL A 310 -5.21 -0.73 1.44
N ALA A 311 -5.49 -0.17 2.60
CA ALA A 311 -4.49 0.13 3.63
C ALA A 311 -4.87 -0.64 4.90
N ILE A 312 -3.90 -1.30 5.55
CA ILE A 312 -4.13 -2.14 6.74
C ILE A 312 -3.18 -1.70 7.85
N ARG A 313 -3.76 -1.56 9.05
CA ARG A 313 -2.98 -1.37 10.27
C ARG A 313 -3.77 -1.75 11.51
#